data_78eb3610d62253c525c7f74f0ad5b185
#
_entry.id   78eb3610d62253c525c7f74f0ad5b185
#
_cell.length_a   1.000
_cell.length_b   1.000
_cell.length_c   1.000
_cell.angle_alpha   90.00
_cell.angle_beta   90.00
_cell.angle_gamma   90.00
#
_symmetry.space_group_name_H-M   'P 1'
#
loop_
_entity.id
_entity.type
_entity.pdbx_description
1 polymer ?
#
loop_
_entity_poly.entity_id
_entity_poly.type
_entity_poly.pdbx_seq_one_letter_code
_entity_poly.pdbx_strand_id
1 'polypeptide(L)'
;MSLLCRDQCLKIGWLCYGVFALVSCWTISDSAAQQIRVVPSISVIEQYDSNVFFTPKSLLAPGTKVDDFITVVTPQLNFMQSNSLVKTNLSVGAVVQKFVNNSALDNVGFNASTGIDLSQAVNRILPRMRGARICGTYMYTPSA
;
A
#
# COMPACT_ATOMS: atom_id res chain seq x y z
N MET A 1 34.05 -17.58 -17.66
CA MET A 1 33.14 -17.28 -16.57
C MET A 1 32.24 -16.09 -16.93
N SER A 2 31.49 -16.13 -18.05
CA SER A 2 30.69 -15.00 -18.55
C SER A 2 29.42 -15.39 -19.31
N LEU A 3 28.89 -16.60 -19.16
CA LEU A 3 27.69 -17.08 -19.85
C LEU A 3 26.45 -17.17 -18.97
N LEU A 4 26.57 -17.05 -17.65
CA LEU A 4 25.43 -17.19 -16.70
C LEU A 4 24.64 -15.92 -16.47
N CYS A 5 25.11 -14.75 -16.90
CA CYS A 5 24.42 -13.46 -16.66
C CYS A 5 23.42 -13.10 -17.79
N ARG A 6 23.47 -13.77 -18.94
CA ARG A 6 22.62 -13.43 -20.09
C ARG A 6 21.24 -14.06 -20.07
N ASP A 7 21.09 -15.21 -19.41
CA ASP A 7 19.78 -15.89 -19.33
C ASP A 7 18.82 -15.32 -18.27
N GLN A 8 19.34 -14.65 -17.24
CA GLN A 8 18.50 -14.04 -16.21
C GLN A 8 17.81 -12.75 -16.71
N CYS A 9 18.47 -11.97 -17.57
CA CYS A 9 17.86 -10.77 -18.15
C CYS A 9 16.70 -11.09 -19.12
N LEU A 10 16.79 -12.21 -19.85
CA LEU A 10 15.71 -12.61 -20.77
C LEU A 10 14.44 -13.03 -20.01
N LYS A 11 14.58 -13.72 -18.88
CA LYS A 11 13.42 -14.20 -18.07
C LYS A 11 12.67 -13.06 -17.40
N ILE A 12 13.37 -12.01 -16.95
CA ILE A 12 12.75 -10.82 -16.36
C ILE A 12 12.02 -9.99 -17.42
N GLY A 13 12.55 -9.90 -18.64
CA GLY A 13 11.91 -9.23 -19.76
C GLY A 13 10.55 -9.84 -20.14
N TRP A 14 10.44 -11.15 -20.13
CA TRP A 14 9.17 -11.85 -20.43
C TRP A 14 8.11 -11.69 -19.34
N LEU A 15 8.51 -11.61 -18.06
CA LEU A 15 7.59 -11.33 -16.94
C LEU A 15 7.05 -9.90 -17.01
N CYS A 16 7.88 -8.91 -17.33
CA CYS A 16 7.42 -7.53 -17.52
C CYS A 16 6.50 -7.38 -18.72
N TYR A 17 6.74 -8.09 -19.82
CA TYR A 17 5.85 -8.08 -20.99
C TYR A 17 4.50 -8.74 -20.69
N GLY A 18 4.48 -9.81 -19.92
CA GLY A 18 3.25 -10.50 -19.51
C GLY A 18 2.36 -9.63 -18.63
N VAL A 19 2.93 -8.88 -17.71
CA VAL A 19 2.18 -7.96 -16.84
C VAL A 19 1.66 -6.75 -17.64
N PHE A 20 2.43 -6.23 -18.60
CA PHE A 20 1.98 -5.14 -19.45
C PHE A 20 0.88 -5.56 -20.43
N ALA A 21 0.92 -6.79 -20.95
CA ALA A 21 -0.12 -7.33 -21.83
C ALA A 21 -1.44 -7.59 -21.09
N LEU A 22 -1.39 -7.94 -19.80
CA LEU A 22 -2.60 -8.10 -18.98
C LEU A 22 -3.26 -6.76 -18.65
N VAL A 23 -2.49 -5.68 -18.53
CA VAL A 23 -3.02 -4.34 -18.28
C VAL A 23 -3.68 -3.75 -19.54
N SER A 24 -3.17 -4.07 -20.74
CA SER A 24 -3.72 -3.56 -21.99
C SER A 24 -4.99 -4.28 -22.47
N CYS A 25 -5.33 -5.44 -21.92
CA CYS A 25 -6.57 -6.16 -22.28
C CYS A 25 -7.83 -5.59 -21.59
N TRP A 26 -7.69 -4.60 -20.72
CA TRP A 26 -8.82 -3.97 -20.01
C TRP A 26 -9.40 -2.74 -20.71
N THR A 27 -9.00 -2.45 -21.93
CA THR A 27 -9.56 -1.34 -22.75
C THR A 27 -10.66 -1.82 -23.66
N ILE A 28 -11.55 -2.71 -23.21
CA ILE A 28 -12.75 -3.04 -23.97
C ILE A 28 -13.86 -2.06 -23.56
N SER A 29 -14.11 -1.21 -24.48
CA SER A 29 -15.15 -0.23 -24.66
C SER A 29 -16.53 -0.69 -24.21
N ASP A 30 -17.01 -0.14 -23.09
CA ASP A 30 -18.43 0.12 -22.93
C ASP A 30 -18.55 1.59 -22.51
N SER A 31 -19.26 2.38 -23.33
CA SER A 31 -19.52 3.82 -23.12
C SER A 31 -20.49 4.10 -21.96
N ALA A 32 -20.48 3.27 -20.93
CA ALA A 32 -21.04 3.61 -19.63
C ALA A 32 -20.02 4.51 -18.95
N ALA A 33 -20.42 5.73 -18.59
CA ALA A 33 -19.57 6.75 -17.99
C ALA A 33 -18.64 6.16 -16.89
N GLN A 34 -17.44 5.81 -17.30
CA GLN A 34 -16.42 5.28 -16.42
C GLN A 34 -15.79 6.45 -15.68
N GLN A 35 -15.99 6.52 -14.39
CA GLN A 35 -15.41 7.56 -13.56
C GLN A 35 -14.13 7.04 -12.91
N ILE A 36 -13.00 7.60 -13.33
CA ILE A 36 -11.69 7.31 -12.73
C ILE A 36 -11.29 8.53 -11.91
N ARG A 37 -10.92 8.30 -10.66
CA ARG A 37 -10.45 9.33 -9.74
C ARG A 37 -9.16 8.87 -9.08
N VAL A 38 -8.13 9.71 -9.14
CA VAL A 38 -6.85 9.53 -8.46
C VAL A 38 -6.70 10.65 -7.45
N VAL A 39 -6.53 10.31 -6.18
CA VAL A 39 -6.42 11.28 -5.08
C VAL A 39 -5.12 11.02 -4.32
N PRO A 40 -4.09 11.84 -4.53
CA PRO A 40 -2.93 11.84 -3.66
C PRO A 40 -3.28 12.52 -2.33
N SER A 41 -2.69 12.04 -1.26
CA SER A 41 -2.76 12.64 0.07
C SER A 41 -1.45 12.47 0.81
N ILE A 42 -1.15 13.37 1.71
CA ILE A 42 -0.01 13.30 2.62
C ILE A 42 -0.48 13.73 4.00
N SER A 43 -0.12 12.96 5.01
CA SER A 43 -0.32 13.32 6.41
C SER A 43 1.04 13.45 7.09
N VAL A 44 1.19 14.46 7.91
CA VAL A 44 2.36 14.67 8.76
C VAL A 44 1.87 14.84 10.18
N ILE A 45 2.38 14.02 11.08
CA ILE A 45 2.01 14.00 12.50
C ILE A 45 3.30 14.06 13.29
N GLU A 46 3.35 14.95 14.29
CA GLU A 46 4.39 14.95 15.30
C GLU A 46 3.80 14.47 16.62
N GLN A 47 4.49 13.55 17.27
CA GLN A 47 4.12 13.02 18.56
C GLN A 47 5.32 12.98 19.49
N TYR A 48 5.08 13.18 20.79
CA TYR A 48 6.05 12.98 21.82
C TYR A 48 5.77 11.67 22.54
N ASP A 49 6.80 10.82 22.68
CA ASP A 49 6.73 9.60 23.47
C ASP A 49 7.76 9.66 24.58
N SER A 50 7.31 9.48 25.81
CA SER A 50 8.16 9.50 26.99
C SER A 50 8.94 8.22 27.23
N ASN A 51 8.64 7.13 26.48
CA ASN A 51 9.31 5.84 26.59
C ASN A 51 9.23 5.02 25.30
N VAL A 52 9.98 5.41 24.29
CA VAL A 52 10.01 4.74 22.97
C VAL A 52 10.51 3.29 22.99
N PHE A 53 11.16 2.86 24.06
CA PHE A 53 11.63 1.48 24.21
C PHE A 53 10.69 0.57 24.96
N PHE A 54 9.59 1.10 25.52
CA PHE A 54 8.65 0.36 26.36
C PHE A 54 9.33 -0.43 27.52
N THR A 55 10.50 0.02 27.94
CA THR A 55 11.36 -0.68 28.91
C THR A 55 11.66 0.25 30.08
N PRO A 56 11.66 -0.24 31.33
CA PRO A 56 12.08 0.55 32.50
C PRO A 56 13.51 1.11 32.31
N LYS A 57 13.71 2.37 32.67
CA LYS A 57 15.03 3.05 32.55
C LYS A 57 16.16 2.29 33.22
N SER A 58 15.86 1.56 34.30
CA SER A 58 16.84 0.76 35.05
C SER A 58 17.44 -0.42 34.28
N LEU A 59 16.81 -0.83 33.18
CA LEU A 59 17.25 -1.94 32.33
C LEU A 59 17.96 -1.47 31.07
N LEU A 60 18.02 -0.15 30.83
CA LEU A 60 18.67 0.44 29.67
C LEU A 60 20.10 0.86 30.01
N ALA A 61 20.94 0.97 28.98
CA ALA A 61 22.31 1.43 29.14
C ALA A 61 22.33 2.86 29.72
N PRO A 62 23.28 3.19 30.60
CA PRO A 62 23.40 4.52 31.16
C PRO A 62 23.52 5.59 30.04
N GLY A 63 22.72 6.65 30.14
CA GLY A 63 22.72 7.73 29.15
C GLY A 63 21.78 7.54 27.97
N THR A 64 21.06 6.39 27.89
CA THR A 64 20.03 6.19 26.83
C THR A 64 18.87 7.17 27.03
N LYS A 65 18.57 7.96 26.01
CA LYS A 65 17.36 8.81 25.98
C LYS A 65 16.17 7.93 25.69
N VAL A 66 15.24 7.84 26.63
CA VAL A 66 14.03 7.01 26.52
C VAL A 66 12.85 7.76 25.91
N ASP A 67 12.89 9.08 25.97
CA ASP A 67 11.89 9.99 25.42
C ASP A 67 12.34 10.52 24.06
N ASP A 68 11.38 10.69 23.16
CA ASP A 68 11.67 11.22 21.83
C ASP A 68 10.48 11.97 21.23
N PHE A 69 10.79 12.83 20.27
CA PHE A 69 9.84 13.36 19.30
C PHE A 69 9.91 12.51 18.03
N ILE A 70 8.74 12.11 17.57
CA ILE A 70 8.59 11.22 16.42
C ILE A 70 7.80 11.98 15.36
N THR A 71 8.40 12.17 14.19
CA THR A 71 7.70 12.69 13.01
C THR A 71 7.24 11.52 12.16
N VAL A 72 5.95 11.41 11.95
CA VAL A 72 5.32 10.39 11.10
C VAL A 72 4.81 11.05 9.83
N VAL A 73 5.35 10.64 8.68
CA VAL A 73 4.91 11.10 7.36
C VAL A 73 4.24 9.94 6.63
N THR A 74 3.01 10.16 6.19
CA THR A 74 2.22 9.13 5.51
C THR A 74 1.75 9.65 4.15
N PRO A 75 2.55 9.52 3.09
CA PRO A 75 2.11 9.71 1.72
C PRO A 75 1.21 8.55 1.29
N GLN A 76 0.12 8.86 0.59
CA GLN A 76 -0.85 7.88 0.13
C GLN A 76 -1.41 8.27 -1.23
N LEU A 77 -1.64 7.28 -2.08
CA LEU A 77 -2.31 7.43 -3.36
C LEU A 77 -3.55 6.52 -3.39
N ASN A 78 -4.71 7.15 -3.59
CA ASN A 78 -5.98 6.44 -3.70
C ASN A 78 -6.44 6.48 -5.16
N PHE A 79 -6.66 5.32 -5.73
CA PHE A 79 -7.22 5.12 -7.05
C PHE A 79 -8.64 4.56 -6.91
N MET A 80 -9.60 5.26 -7.48
CA MET A 80 -11.00 4.85 -7.48
C MET A 80 -11.49 4.76 -8.91
N GLN A 81 -12.08 3.63 -9.25
CA GLN A 81 -12.76 3.42 -10.51
C GLN A 81 -14.20 3.01 -10.24
N SER A 82 -15.14 3.67 -10.90
CA SER A 82 -16.56 3.35 -10.77
C SER A 82 -17.20 3.30 -12.14
N ASN A 83 -17.91 2.22 -12.41
CA ASN A 83 -18.81 2.10 -13.54
C ASN A 83 -20.18 1.57 -13.06
N SER A 84 -21.10 1.33 -13.97
CA SER A 84 -22.47 0.88 -13.67
C SER A 84 -22.54 -0.52 -13.01
N LEU A 85 -21.48 -1.32 -13.05
CA LEU A 85 -21.48 -2.71 -12.59
C LEU A 85 -20.49 -2.97 -11.47
N VAL A 86 -19.32 -2.29 -11.51
CA VAL A 86 -18.19 -2.58 -10.63
C VAL A 86 -17.64 -1.27 -10.06
N LYS A 87 -17.33 -1.28 -8.76
CA LYS A 87 -16.55 -0.22 -8.11
C LYS A 87 -15.26 -0.82 -7.59
N THR A 88 -14.14 -0.24 -8.00
CA THR A 88 -12.81 -0.66 -7.56
C THR A 88 -12.17 0.48 -6.79
N ASN A 89 -11.58 0.16 -5.67
CA ASN A 89 -10.78 1.06 -4.83
C ASN A 89 -9.41 0.42 -4.60
N LEU A 90 -8.35 1.13 -4.91
CA LEU A 90 -6.98 0.74 -4.63
C LEU A 90 -6.31 1.88 -3.87
N SER A 91 -5.69 1.58 -2.75
CA SER A 91 -4.91 2.52 -1.96
C SER A 91 -3.50 1.97 -1.76
N VAL A 92 -2.50 2.78 -2.05
CA VAL A 92 -1.10 2.47 -1.79
C VAL A 92 -0.46 3.62 -1.05
N GLY A 93 0.41 3.31 -0.09
CA GLY A 93 1.06 4.32 0.73
C GLY A 93 2.32 3.83 1.40
N ALA A 94 3.02 4.77 2.04
CA ALA A 94 4.13 4.50 2.90
C ALA A 94 3.92 5.19 4.26
N VAL A 95 4.54 4.66 5.29
CA VAL A 95 4.62 5.28 6.62
C VAL A 95 6.09 5.45 6.94
N VAL A 96 6.54 6.67 7.06
CA VAL A 96 7.92 7.01 7.42
C VAL A 96 7.91 7.56 8.83
N GLN A 97 8.60 6.90 9.75
CA GLN A 97 8.77 7.34 11.14
C GLN A 97 10.21 7.78 11.34
N LYS A 98 10.38 8.99 11.84
CA LYS A 98 11.66 9.60 12.15
C LYS A 98 11.73 10.00 13.61
N PHE A 99 12.76 9.53 14.30
CA PHE A 99 13.04 9.80 15.70
C PHE A 99 14.16 10.85 15.80
N VAL A 100 13.99 11.87 16.63
CA VAL A 100 14.97 12.96 16.76
C VAL A 100 16.24 12.52 17.48
N ASN A 101 16.09 11.75 18.57
CA ASN A 101 17.21 11.31 19.40
C ASN A 101 17.62 9.85 19.15
N ASN A 102 16.70 9.01 18.75
CA ASN A 102 16.90 7.57 18.61
C ASN A 102 16.75 7.13 17.14
N SER A 103 17.60 7.65 16.26
CA SER A 103 17.57 7.37 14.82
C SER A 103 17.70 5.89 14.45
N ALA A 104 18.20 5.04 15.36
CA ALA A 104 18.20 3.59 15.20
C ALA A 104 16.78 2.97 15.15
N LEU A 105 15.77 3.72 15.64
CA LEU A 105 14.36 3.33 15.58
C LEU A 105 13.64 3.87 14.33
N ASP A 106 14.32 4.62 13.47
CA ASP A 106 13.76 5.09 12.21
C ASP A 106 13.20 3.93 11.40
N ASN A 107 11.98 4.10 10.90
CA ASN A 107 11.30 3.02 10.21
C ASN A 107 10.57 3.53 8.96
N VAL A 108 10.53 2.67 7.94
CA VAL A 108 9.74 2.89 6.72
C VAL A 108 8.90 1.65 6.45
N GLY A 109 7.60 1.81 6.57
CA GLY A 109 6.64 0.78 6.22
C GLY A 109 5.89 1.10 4.93
N PHE A 110 5.34 0.08 4.28
CA PHE A 110 4.48 0.21 3.11
C PHE A 110 3.13 -0.45 3.38
N ASN A 111 2.09 0.16 2.84
CA ASN A 111 0.75 -0.39 2.92
C ASN A 111 0.08 -0.35 1.55
N ALA A 112 -0.71 -1.38 1.27
CA ALA A 112 -1.59 -1.41 0.11
C ALA A 112 -2.91 -2.05 0.50
N SER A 113 -4.00 -1.50 0.01
CA SER A 113 -5.32 -2.07 0.19
C SER A 113 -6.10 -2.02 -1.11
N THR A 114 -6.91 -3.03 -1.34
CA THR A 114 -7.81 -3.09 -2.49
C THR A 114 -9.20 -3.49 -2.06
N GLY A 115 -10.20 -2.93 -2.72
CA GLY A 115 -11.59 -3.31 -2.56
C GLY A 115 -12.27 -3.33 -3.92
N ILE A 116 -12.98 -4.42 -4.21
CA ILE A 116 -13.79 -4.58 -5.41
C ILE A 116 -15.22 -4.85 -4.97
N ASP A 117 -16.13 -3.98 -5.39
CA ASP A 117 -17.55 -4.12 -5.13
C ASP A 117 -18.28 -4.51 -6.43
N LEU A 118 -18.78 -5.73 -6.45
CA LEU A 118 -19.50 -6.37 -7.56
C LEU A 118 -21.02 -6.39 -7.32
N SER A 119 -21.51 -5.69 -6.30
CA SER A 119 -22.91 -5.75 -5.89
C SER A 119 -23.88 -5.45 -7.02
N GLN A 120 -23.56 -4.49 -7.86
CA GLN A 120 -24.40 -4.11 -9.00
C GLN A 120 -24.43 -5.20 -10.08
N ALA A 121 -23.28 -5.80 -10.39
CA ALA A 121 -23.18 -6.90 -11.35
C ALA A 121 -23.94 -8.13 -10.87
N VAL A 122 -23.77 -8.51 -9.61
CA VAL A 122 -24.44 -9.65 -9.00
C VAL A 122 -25.96 -9.45 -8.95
N ASN A 123 -26.43 -8.27 -8.54
CA ASN A 123 -27.86 -7.97 -8.49
C ASN A 123 -28.52 -8.00 -9.87
N ARG A 124 -27.76 -7.70 -10.93
CA ARG A 124 -28.28 -7.73 -12.31
C ARG A 124 -28.46 -9.16 -12.83
N ILE A 125 -27.59 -10.09 -12.43
CA ILE A 125 -27.59 -11.49 -12.87
C ILE A 125 -28.46 -12.35 -11.94
N LEU A 126 -28.37 -12.09 -10.63
CA LEU A 126 -29.02 -12.85 -9.57
C LEU A 126 -29.72 -11.89 -8.59
N PRO A 127 -30.94 -11.42 -8.91
CA PRO A 127 -31.63 -10.38 -8.10
C PRO A 127 -31.89 -10.75 -6.64
N ARG A 128 -31.79 -12.04 -6.29
CA ARG A 128 -31.98 -12.54 -4.91
C ARG A 128 -30.69 -12.58 -4.08
N MET A 129 -29.52 -12.39 -4.69
CA MET A 129 -28.26 -12.34 -3.96
C MET A 129 -27.94 -10.90 -3.51
N ARG A 130 -27.63 -10.74 -2.22
CA ARG A 130 -27.11 -9.47 -1.69
C ARG A 130 -25.65 -9.38 -2.06
N GLY A 131 -25.31 -8.69 -3.16
CA GLY A 131 -24.01 -8.24 -3.59
C GLY A 131 -22.75 -9.06 -3.18
N ALA A 132 -21.68 -8.92 -3.91
CA ALA A 132 -20.38 -9.49 -3.56
C ALA A 132 -19.33 -8.37 -3.40
N ARG A 133 -18.54 -8.45 -2.34
CA ARG A 133 -17.42 -7.54 -2.09
C ARG A 133 -16.17 -8.35 -1.77
N ILE A 134 -15.08 -8.00 -2.43
CA ILE A 134 -13.76 -8.59 -2.20
C ILE A 134 -12.87 -7.49 -1.64
N CYS A 135 -12.23 -7.73 -0.50
CA CYS A 135 -11.30 -6.79 0.12
C CYS A 135 -10.00 -7.51 0.45
N GLY A 136 -8.89 -6.83 0.23
CA GLY A 136 -7.56 -7.30 0.62
C GLY A 136 -6.74 -6.15 1.19
N THR A 137 -5.95 -6.41 2.23
CA THR A 137 -5.03 -5.44 2.81
C THR A 137 -3.67 -6.11 2.97
N TYR A 138 -2.63 -5.40 2.59
CA TYR A 138 -1.25 -5.82 2.74
C TYR A 138 -0.49 -4.72 3.50
N MET A 139 0.24 -5.13 4.53
CA MET A 139 1.18 -4.28 5.27
C MET A 139 2.56 -4.93 5.24
N TYR A 140 3.58 -4.14 4.96
CA TYR A 140 4.97 -4.54 5.06
C TYR A 140 5.73 -3.51 5.90
N THR A 141 6.31 -3.98 7.00
CA THR A 141 7.21 -3.19 7.85
C THR A 141 8.52 -3.96 7.87
N PRO A 142 9.58 -3.47 7.20
CA PRO A 142 10.89 -4.11 7.32
C PRO A 142 11.33 -4.05 8.78
N SER A 143 11.74 -5.19 9.33
CA SER A 143 12.43 -5.22 10.62
C SER A 143 13.81 -4.58 10.44
N ALA A 144 14.13 -3.62 11.27
CA ALA A 144 15.49 -3.07 11.39
C ALA A 144 16.46 -4.12 11.89
#